data_6ee3b1b7c87e8bb9eae764181d938e69
#
_entry.id   6ee3b1b7c87e8bb9eae764181d938e69
#
_cell.length_a   1.000
_cell.length_b   1.000
_cell.length_c   1.000
_cell.angle_alpha   90.00
_cell.angle_beta   90.00
_cell.angle_gamma   90.00
#
_symmetry.space_group_name_H-M   'P 1'
#
loop_
_entity.id
_entity.type
_entity.pdbx_description
1 polymer ?
#
loop_
_entity_poly.entity_id
_entity_poly.type
_entity_poly.pdbx_seq_one_letter_code
_entity_poly.pdbx_strand_id
1 'polypeptide(L)'
;MRKIIGILSIFLAFALMGQAQRIKVACVGNSVTYGYGIENRETNCYPVQLQQMLGDAYEVENFGHSGATLLNKGYRPYTQQEAYQKALRFAGDYVIIHLGLNDTD
;
A
#
# COMPACT_ATOMS: atom_id res chain seq x y z
N MET A 1 44.73 6.14 -2.86
CA MET A 1 43.82 5.12 -3.38
C MET A 1 42.92 4.50 -2.29
N ARG A 2 43.48 4.07 -1.15
CA ARG A 2 42.66 3.43 -0.07
C ARG A 2 41.55 4.32 0.47
N LYS A 3 41.79 5.65 0.59
CA LYS A 3 40.78 6.62 1.10
C LYS A 3 39.60 6.80 0.14
N ILE A 4 39.83 6.72 -1.18
CA ILE A 4 38.78 6.88 -2.19
C ILE A 4 37.84 5.68 -2.17
N ILE A 5 38.39 4.46 -2.02
CA ILE A 5 37.59 3.22 -1.95
C ILE A 5 36.68 3.23 -0.72
N GLY A 6 37.18 3.70 0.44
CA GLY A 6 36.37 3.80 1.67
C GLY A 6 35.19 4.75 1.53
N ILE A 7 35.38 5.90 0.87
CA ILE A 7 34.32 6.87 0.63
C ILE A 7 33.24 6.30 -0.28
N LEU A 8 33.62 5.58 -1.35
CA LEU A 8 32.68 4.96 -2.27
C LEU A 8 31.80 3.91 -1.56
N SER A 9 32.39 3.09 -0.68
CA SER A 9 31.67 2.07 0.09
C SER A 9 30.64 2.72 1.04
N ILE A 10 30.96 3.85 1.67
CA ILE A 10 30.03 4.56 2.55
C ILE A 10 28.82 5.09 1.76
N PHE A 11 29.03 5.70 0.59
CA PHE A 11 27.94 6.18 -0.27
C PHE A 11 27.01 5.07 -0.69
N LEU A 12 27.56 3.92 -1.09
CA LEU A 12 26.76 2.77 -1.49
C LEU A 12 25.91 2.23 -0.33
N ALA A 13 26.48 2.16 0.87
CA ALA A 13 25.76 1.71 2.07
C ALA A 13 24.58 2.63 2.40
N PHE A 14 24.75 3.97 2.33
CA PHE A 14 23.68 4.93 2.56
C PHE A 14 22.57 4.81 1.51
N ALA A 15 22.90 4.62 0.24
CA ALA A 15 21.92 4.44 -0.83
C ALA A 15 21.08 3.18 -0.60
N LEU A 16 21.70 2.06 -0.24
CA LEU A 16 21.00 0.80 0.07
C LEU A 16 20.11 0.92 1.30
N MET A 17 20.59 1.57 2.37
CA MET A 17 19.79 1.81 3.57
C MET A 17 18.58 2.69 3.29
N GLY A 18 18.74 3.76 2.47
CA GLY A 18 17.65 4.64 2.08
C GLY A 18 16.55 3.89 1.33
N GLN A 19 16.91 2.96 0.43
CA GLN A 19 15.95 2.13 -0.31
C GLN A 19 15.28 1.09 0.60
N ALA A 20 16.03 0.50 1.55
CA ALA A 20 15.51 -0.51 2.47
C ALA A 20 14.58 0.06 3.53
N GLN A 21 14.59 1.38 3.75
CA GLN A 21 13.86 2.04 4.83
C GLN A 21 12.68 2.87 4.34
N ARG A 22 12.09 2.53 3.18
CA ARG A 22 10.89 3.19 2.71
C ARG A 22 9.74 2.94 3.70
N ILE A 23 8.96 3.98 3.94
CA ILE A 23 7.78 3.89 4.80
C ILE A 23 6.66 3.26 4.00
N LYS A 24 6.13 2.14 4.49
CA LYS A 24 5.08 1.38 3.81
C LYS A 24 3.72 1.83 4.26
N VAL A 25 2.84 2.12 3.30
CA VAL A 25 1.45 2.50 3.52
C VAL A 25 0.54 1.49 2.83
N ALA A 26 -0.23 0.75 3.62
CA ALA A 26 -1.21 -0.21 3.10
C ALA A 26 -2.57 0.45 3.00
N CYS A 27 -3.16 0.47 1.80
CA CYS A 27 -4.52 0.96 1.59
C CYS A 27 -5.47 -0.22 1.55
N VAL A 28 -6.19 -0.44 2.64
CA VAL A 28 -7.14 -1.53 2.84
C VAL A 28 -8.55 -1.00 2.64
N GLY A 29 -9.35 -1.68 1.82
CA GLY A 29 -10.70 -1.18 1.59
C GLY A 29 -11.50 -2.00 0.59
N ASN A 30 -12.62 -1.41 0.18
CA ASN A 30 -13.56 -1.95 -0.77
C ASN A 30 -13.32 -1.39 -2.19
N SER A 31 -14.38 -1.22 -2.97
CA SER A 31 -14.32 -0.73 -4.34
C SER A 31 -13.75 0.69 -4.45
N VAL A 32 -13.96 1.54 -3.45
CA VAL A 32 -13.42 2.91 -3.44
C VAL A 32 -11.88 2.86 -3.41
N THR A 33 -11.33 2.02 -2.57
CA THR A 33 -9.87 1.82 -2.50
C THR A 33 -9.34 1.14 -3.76
N TYR A 34 -10.04 0.10 -4.22
CA TYR A 34 -9.67 -0.60 -5.44
C TYR A 34 -9.67 0.34 -6.67
N GLY A 35 -10.61 1.28 -6.73
CA GLY A 35 -10.78 2.18 -7.87
C GLY A 35 -11.78 1.67 -8.89
N TYR A 36 -12.77 0.90 -8.44
CA TYR A 36 -13.82 0.38 -9.33
C TYR A 36 -14.56 1.52 -10.02
N GLY A 37 -14.71 1.42 -11.35
CA GLY A 37 -15.39 2.42 -12.15
C GLY A 37 -14.59 3.68 -12.44
N ILE A 38 -13.37 3.78 -11.94
CA ILE A 38 -12.50 4.92 -12.24
C ILE A 38 -11.76 4.65 -13.56
N GLU A 39 -11.86 5.61 -14.47
CA GLU A 39 -11.13 5.55 -15.74
C GLU A 39 -9.62 5.57 -15.46
N ASN A 40 -8.88 4.67 -16.14
CA ASN A 40 -7.44 4.51 -15.94
C ASN A 40 -7.10 4.29 -14.47
N ARG A 41 -7.71 3.28 -13.89
CA ARG A 41 -7.54 2.92 -12.48
C ARG A 41 -6.07 2.86 -12.06
N GLU A 42 -5.19 2.36 -12.90
CA GLU A 42 -3.75 2.17 -12.64
C GLU A 42 -3.04 3.49 -12.30
N THR A 43 -3.62 4.62 -12.68
CA THR A 43 -3.05 5.94 -12.42
C THR A 43 -3.96 6.82 -11.56
N ASN A 44 -5.27 6.55 -11.54
CA ASN A 44 -6.26 7.47 -10.99
C ASN A 44 -6.90 7.03 -9.68
N CYS A 45 -6.75 5.77 -9.25
CA CYS A 45 -7.23 5.37 -7.94
C CYS A 45 -6.47 6.10 -6.83
N TYR A 46 -7.09 6.28 -5.65
CA TYR A 46 -6.47 7.10 -4.62
C TYR A 46 -5.13 6.58 -4.10
N PRO A 47 -4.89 5.25 -3.98
CA PRO A 47 -3.57 4.79 -3.52
C PRO A 47 -2.44 5.21 -4.44
N VAL A 48 -2.65 5.20 -5.76
CA VAL A 48 -1.65 5.65 -6.73
C VAL A 48 -1.42 7.15 -6.62
N GLN A 49 -2.49 7.94 -6.49
CA GLN A 49 -2.37 9.38 -6.30
C GLN A 49 -1.65 9.71 -4.99
N LEU A 50 -1.96 8.97 -3.93
CA LEU A 50 -1.27 9.13 -2.65
C LEU A 50 0.23 8.85 -2.79
N GLN A 51 0.60 7.79 -3.52
CA GLN A 51 2.01 7.49 -3.81
C GLN A 51 2.70 8.67 -4.48
N GLN A 52 2.06 9.27 -5.46
CA GLN A 52 2.63 10.42 -6.19
C GLN A 52 2.82 11.62 -5.27
N MET A 53 1.88 11.87 -4.37
CA MET A 53 1.96 12.98 -3.44
C MET A 53 3.02 12.78 -2.35
N LEU A 54 3.19 11.56 -1.87
CA LEU A 54 4.14 11.24 -0.79
C LEU A 54 5.57 11.13 -1.29
N GLY A 55 5.79 10.71 -2.54
CA GLY A 55 7.12 10.60 -3.13
C GLY A 55 7.86 9.31 -2.78
N ASP A 56 9.14 9.28 -3.11
CA ASP A 56 9.94 8.05 -3.13
C ASP A 56 10.33 7.51 -1.75
N ALA A 57 10.18 8.32 -0.69
CA ALA A 57 10.42 7.85 0.68
C ALA A 57 9.33 6.91 1.17
N TYR A 58 8.21 6.82 0.44
CA TYR A 58 7.05 6.00 0.80
C TYR A 58 6.79 4.95 -0.27
N GLU A 59 6.25 3.81 0.17
CA GLU A 59 5.76 2.75 -0.70
C GLU A 59 4.30 2.51 -0.38
N VAL A 60 3.39 2.92 -1.26
CA VAL A 60 1.95 2.83 -1.08
C VAL A 60 1.41 1.68 -1.93
N GLU A 61 0.69 0.76 -1.31
CA GLU A 61 0.10 -0.39 -2.00
C GLU A 61 -1.42 -0.42 -1.84
N ASN A 62 -2.09 -0.81 -2.93
CA ASN A 62 -3.55 -0.93 -2.98
C ASN A 62 -3.96 -2.37 -2.66
N PHE A 63 -4.64 -2.55 -1.52
CA PHE A 63 -5.23 -3.83 -1.12
C PHE A 63 -6.76 -3.73 -1.07
N GLY A 64 -7.34 -2.95 -1.99
CA GLY A 64 -8.78 -2.84 -2.12
C GLY A 64 -9.38 -4.10 -2.75
N HIS A 65 -10.58 -4.47 -2.31
CA HIS A 65 -11.37 -5.57 -2.87
C HIS A 65 -12.82 -5.12 -3.01
N SER A 66 -13.30 -5.03 -4.25
CA SER A 66 -14.65 -4.54 -4.53
C SER A 66 -15.71 -5.40 -3.87
N GLY A 67 -16.69 -4.75 -3.24
CA GLY A 67 -17.76 -5.41 -2.52
C GLY A 67 -17.42 -5.89 -1.12
N ALA A 68 -16.17 -5.74 -0.68
CA ALA A 68 -15.75 -6.24 0.62
C ALA A 68 -16.52 -5.58 1.78
N THR A 69 -16.86 -6.37 2.79
CA THR A 69 -17.50 -5.93 4.01
C THR A 69 -16.50 -5.88 5.16
N LEU A 70 -16.72 -4.99 6.11
CA LEU A 70 -15.95 -4.93 7.36
C LEU A 70 -16.36 -6.09 8.28
N LEU A 71 -17.68 -6.35 8.37
CA LEU A 71 -18.20 -7.39 9.23
C LEU A 71 -17.92 -8.77 8.68
N ASN A 72 -17.48 -9.67 9.54
CA ASN A 72 -17.27 -11.07 9.19
C ASN A 72 -18.58 -11.81 8.87
N LYS A 73 -19.72 -11.26 9.29
CA LYS A 73 -21.06 -11.75 8.95
C LYS A 73 -21.55 -11.28 7.59
N GLY A 74 -20.86 -10.31 6.98
CA GLY A 74 -21.25 -9.76 5.68
C GLY A 74 -21.15 -10.80 4.58
N TYR A 75 -21.73 -10.49 3.44
CA TYR A 75 -21.72 -11.41 2.30
C TYR A 75 -20.35 -11.57 1.66
N ARG A 76 -19.42 -10.65 1.90
CA ARG A 76 -18.05 -10.71 1.33
C ARG A 76 -17.04 -10.13 2.34
N PRO A 77 -16.78 -10.81 3.44
CA PRO A 77 -15.85 -10.29 4.47
C PRO A 77 -14.47 -10.04 3.89
N TYR A 78 -13.93 -8.85 4.16
CA TYR A 78 -12.58 -8.50 3.71
C TYR A 78 -11.54 -9.48 4.26
N THR A 79 -11.71 -9.94 5.48
CA THR A 79 -10.77 -10.88 6.13
C THR A 79 -10.69 -12.24 5.44
N GLN A 80 -11.65 -12.57 4.57
CA GLN A 80 -11.65 -13.81 3.79
C GLN A 80 -11.12 -13.62 2.37
N GLN A 81 -10.71 -12.41 2.02
CA GLN A 81 -10.22 -12.12 0.67
C GLN A 81 -8.70 -12.24 0.61
N GLU A 82 -8.19 -12.56 -0.59
CA GLU A 82 -6.75 -12.64 -0.84
C GLU A 82 -6.06 -11.30 -0.56
N ALA A 83 -6.74 -10.18 -0.83
CA ALA A 83 -6.23 -8.84 -0.58
C ALA A 83 -5.83 -8.66 0.89
N TYR A 84 -6.58 -9.23 1.83
CA TYR A 84 -6.26 -9.18 3.25
C TYR A 84 -4.94 -9.91 3.55
N GLN A 85 -4.76 -11.11 2.99
CA GLN A 85 -3.53 -11.87 3.18
C GLN A 85 -2.32 -11.13 2.60
N LYS A 86 -2.49 -10.52 1.44
CA LYS A 86 -1.44 -9.70 0.82
C LYS A 86 -1.10 -8.48 1.68
N ALA A 87 -2.11 -7.81 2.24
CA ALA A 87 -1.90 -6.67 3.13
C ALA A 87 -1.11 -7.08 4.39
N LEU A 88 -1.44 -8.22 4.97
CA LEU A 88 -0.71 -8.75 6.13
C LEU A 88 0.77 -9.02 5.79
N ARG A 89 1.04 -9.63 4.64
CA ARG A 89 2.41 -9.91 4.21
C ARG A 89 3.19 -8.65 3.89
N PHE A 90 2.52 -7.64 3.38
CA PHE A 90 3.14 -6.33 3.11
C PHE A 90 3.63 -5.68 4.39
N ALA A 91 2.92 -5.87 5.50
CA ALA A 91 3.27 -5.36 6.82
C ALA A 91 3.50 -3.84 6.82
N GLY A 92 2.48 -3.07 6.41
CA GLY A 92 2.57 -1.61 6.31
C GLY A 92 2.89 -0.94 7.65
N ASP A 93 3.72 0.09 7.62
CA ASP A 93 3.98 0.94 8.77
C ASP A 93 2.73 1.76 9.13
N TYR A 94 1.97 2.15 8.11
CA TYR A 94 0.66 2.79 8.24
C TYR A 94 -0.36 1.99 7.45
N VAL A 95 -1.58 1.91 7.98
CA VAL A 95 -2.70 1.22 7.34
C VAL A 95 -3.87 2.21 7.27
N ILE A 96 -4.34 2.47 6.05
CA ILE A 96 -5.55 3.26 5.82
C ILE A 96 -6.68 2.28 5.55
N ILE A 97 -7.72 2.29 6.37
CA ILE A 97 -8.84 1.37 6.26
C ILE A 97 -10.10 2.13 5.83
N HIS A 98 -10.66 1.73 4.70
CA HIS A 98 -11.92 2.27 4.18
C HIS A 98 -12.87 1.11 3.89
N LEU A 99 -13.56 0.67 4.93
CA LEU A 99 -14.55 -0.42 4.92
C LEU A 99 -15.82 0.01 5.64
N GLY A 100 -16.89 -0.72 5.45
CA GLY A 100 -18.16 -0.47 6.13
C GLY A 100 -19.27 -0.03 5.18
N LEU A 101 -18.94 0.50 4.01
CA LEU A 101 -19.93 0.98 3.05
C LEU A 101 -20.84 -0.15 2.55
N ASN A 102 -20.31 -1.35 2.40
CA ASN A 102 -21.07 -2.51 1.89
C ASN A 102 -21.76 -3.30 3.01
N ASP A 103 -21.68 -2.82 4.25
CA ASP A 103 -22.20 -3.52 5.43
C ASP A 103 -23.64 -3.13 5.77
N THR A 104 -24.24 -2.22 5.02
CA THR A 104 -25.51 -1.57 5.37
C THR A 104 -26.75 -2.26 4.81
N ASP A 105 -26.66 -3.46 4.28
CA ASP A 105 -27.79 -4.19 3.70
C ASP A 105 -28.56 -5.04 4.72
#